data_a2331a1fa4de87e5901861edb122d463
#
_entry.id   a2331a1fa4de87e5901861edb122d463
#
_cell.length_a   1.000
_cell.length_b   1.000
_cell.length_c   1.000
_cell.angle_alpha   90.00
_cell.angle_beta   90.00
_cell.angle_gamma   90.00
#
_symmetry.space_group_name_H-M   'P 1'
#
loop_
_entity.id
_entity.type
_entity.pdbx_description
1 polymer ?
#
loop_
_entity_poly.entity_id
_entity_poly.type
_entity_poly.pdbx_seq_one_letter_code
_entity_poly.pdbx_strand_id
1 'polypeptide(L)'
;MMTALEKVHGARPHLVWHGETTLPDVDLVVLPGGFSYGDYLRCGAIAARSPIMADVIAKAARGLRVLGVCNGFQILTEAGLLPGALMRNGSLKFTCKFVHLKVENTATDFTRLFPRQAIIRCPVAHGDGNYFADSETLARLEGEGRVVFRYCNVAGEVTPEANPNTSLNNIAGLMNETGNVVGLMPHPENFIEPLHGGSDCRPLFESLLQAA
;
A
#
# COMPACT_ATOMS: atom_id res chain seq x y z
N MET A 1 -9.38 8.02 -3.03
CA MET A 1 -8.42 8.40 -1.94
C MET A 1 -8.83 9.68 -1.22
N MET A 2 -8.92 10.86 -1.88
CA MET A 2 -9.34 12.13 -1.24
C MET A 2 -10.58 11.96 -0.36
N THR A 3 -11.66 11.44 -0.94
CA THR A 3 -12.91 11.17 -0.23
C THR A 3 -12.75 10.27 1.01
N ALA A 4 -11.86 9.28 0.95
CA ALA A 4 -11.58 8.41 2.08
C ALA A 4 -10.92 9.17 3.23
N LEU A 5 -9.95 10.01 2.93
CA LEU A 5 -9.28 10.87 3.90
C LEU A 5 -10.26 11.89 4.52
N GLU A 6 -11.09 12.55 3.71
CA GLU A 6 -12.08 13.53 4.19
C GLU A 6 -13.17 12.89 5.04
N LYS A 7 -13.80 11.81 4.55
CA LYS A 7 -14.94 11.17 5.22
C LYS A 7 -14.56 10.42 6.49
N VAL A 8 -13.41 9.77 6.49
CA VAL A 8 -13.02 8.95 7.65
C VAL A 8 -12.34 9.81 8.70
N HIS A 9 -11.66 10.86 8.28
CA HIS A 9 -10.72 11.60 9.11
C HIS A 9 -11.09 13.03 9.43
N GLY A 10 -11.95 13.67 8.65
CA GLY A 10 -11.99 15.13 8.67
C GLY A 10 -10.63 15.75 8.28
N ALA A 11 -9.74 14.97 7.66
CA ALA A 11 -8.49 15.47 7.12
C ALA A 11 -8.75 16.52 6.04
N ARG A 12 -7.80 17.40 5.85
CA ARG A 12 -7.80 18.39 4.75
C ARG A 12 -6.76 17.97 3.72
N PRO A 13 -7.06 17.03 2.81
CA PRO A 13 -6.09 16.59 1.83
C PRO A 13 -5.76 17.71 0.87
N HIS A 14 -4.47 17.88 0.61
CA HIS A 14 -3.92 18.85 -0.33
C HIS A 14 -3.34 18.11 -1.52
N LEU A 15 -3.80 18.46 -2.73
CA LEU A 15 -3.26 17.88 -3.96
C LEU A 15 -1.96 18.59 -4.32
N VAL A 16 -0.88 17.82 -4.40
CA VAL A 16 0.44 18.30 -4.84
C VAL A 16 0.72 17.74 -6.23
N TRP A 17 1.07 18.65 -7.14
CA TRP A 17 1.45 18.27 -8.50
C TRP A 17 2.82 17.60 -8.52
N HIS A 18 2.97 16.51 -9.25
CA HIS A 18 4.22 15.74 -9.28
C HIS A 18 5.43 16.51 -9.80
N GLY A 19 5.22 17.62 -10.53
CA GLY A 19 6.24 18.52 -11.02
C GLY A 19 6.74 19.52 -9.97
N GLU A 20 6.04 19.66 -8.82
CA GLU A 20 6.56 20.45 -7.69
C GLU A 20 7.83 19.81 -7.12
N THR A 21 8.63 20.62 -6.44
CA THR A 21 9.90 20.17 -5.84
C THR A 21 9.84 20.07 -4.31
N THR A 22 8.79 20.61 -3.71
CA THR A 22 8.67 20.72 -2.25
C THR A 22 7.25 20.39 -1.81
N LEU A 23 7.11 19.51 -0.84
CA LEU A 23 5.85 19.23 -0.15
C LEU A 23 5.53 20.37 0.82
N PRO A 24 4.26 20.74 0.97
CA PRO A 24 3.85 21.56 2.10
C PRO A 24 4.15 20.85 3.43
N ASP A 25 3.95 21.57 4.53
CA ASP A 25 4.01 20.97 5.86
C ASP A 25 2.76 20.09 6.09
N VAL A 26 2.99 18.77 6.17
CA VAL A 26 1.94 17.76 6.25
C VAL A 26 2.35 16.60 7.16
N ASP A 27 1.37 15.94 7.76
CA ASP A 27 1.56 14.78 8.66
C ASP A 27 1.62 13.45 7.92
N LEU A 28 1.12 13.42 6.69
CA LEU A 28 1.00 12.21 5.86
C LEU A 28 1.12 12.56 4.38
N VAL A 29 1.87 11.76 3.64
CA VAL A 29 1.85 11.74 2.18
C VAL A 29 1.15 10.48 1.70
N VAL A 30 0.24 10.62 0.74
CA VAL A 30 -0.40 9.46 0.09
C VAL A 30 -0.08 9.47 -1.40
N LEU A 31 0.54 8.40 -1.88
CA LEU A 31 0.70 8.10 -3.29
C LEU A 31 -0.48 7.21 -3.71
N PRO A 32 -1.47 7.75 -4.45
CA PRO A 32 -2.69 7.01 -4.75
C PRO A 32 -2.48 5.97 -5.86
N GLY A 33 -3.50 5.12 -6.04
CA GLY A 33 -3.60 4.26 -7.21
C GLY A 33 -3.78 5.03 -8.51
N GLY A 34 -3.48 4.38 -9.61
CA GLY A 34 -3.56 4.93 -10.96
C GLY A 34 -2.69 4.14 -11.94
N PHE A 35 -2.43 4.75 -13.09
CA PHE A 35 -1.55 4.24 -14.15
C PHE A 35 -0.61 5.38 -14.55
N SER A 36 0.32 5.71 -13.67
CA SER A 36 1.20 6.86 -13.89
C SER A 36 2.02 6.68 -15.17
N TYR A 37 2.00 7.71 -16.03
CA TYR A 37 2.65 7.70 -17.34
C TYR A 37 2.25 6.51 -18.24
N GLY A 38 1.02 5.95 -18.04
CA GLY A 38 0.50 4.85 -18.83
C GLY A 38 1.22 3.52 -18.66
N ASP A 39 2.06 3.37 -17.63
CA ASP A 39 2.84 2.16 -17.31
C ASP A 39 3.74 1.65 -18.46
N TYR A 40 4.21 2.56 -19.32
CA TYR A 40 4.96 2.22 -20.54
C TYR A 40 6.33 1.58 -20.30
N LEU A 41 6.90 1.76 -19.14
CA LEU A 41 8.10 1.04 -18.71
C LEU A 41 7.68 0.01 -17.64
N ARG A 42 8.35 0.00 -16.52
CA ARG A 42 7.88 -0.69 -15.32
C ARG A 42 6.95 0.26 -14.56
N CYS A 43 5.81 -0.25 -14.08
CA CYS A 43 4.82 0.57 -13.36
C CYS A 43 5.47 1.34 -12.21
N GLY A 44 5.21 2.64 -12.14
CA GLY A 44 5.79 3.52 -11.12
C GLY A 44 7.21 4.05 -11.43
N ALA A 45 7.96 3.45 -12.36
CA ALA A 45 9.38 3.79 -12.58
C ALA A 45 9.60 5.25 -13.02
N ILE A 46 8.75 5.78 -13.89
CA ILE A 46 8.85 7.18 -14.34
C ILE A 46 8.38 8.11 -13.21
N ALA A 47 7.27 7.77 -12.55
CA ALA A 47 6.72 8.56 -11.46
C ALA A 47 7.67 8.66 -10.26
N ALA A 48 8.43 7.59 -9.96
CA ALA A 48 9.44 7.60 -8.92
C ALA A 48 10.57 8.64 -9.15
N ARG A 49 10.72 9.12 -10.38
CA ARG A 49 11.69 10.16 -10.77
C ARG A 49 11.06 11.55 -10.90
N SER A 50 9.78 11.71 -10.57
CA SER A 50 9.14 13.03 -10.56
C SER A 50 9.83 13.94 -9.55
N PRO A 51 9.94 15.28 -9.83
CA PRO A 51 10.65 16.21 -8.98
C PRO A 51 10.25 16.16 -7.51
N ILE A 52 8.96 16.01 -7.20
CA ILE A 52 8.44 15.95 -5.83
C ILE A 52 8.96 14.74 -5.04
N MET A 53 9.31 13.64 -5.71
CA MET A 53 9.74 12.42 -5.04
C MET A 53 11.05 12.58 -4.27
N ALA A 54 11.91 13.50 -4.68
CA ALA A 54 13.14 13.82 -3.92
C ALA A 54 12.80 14.34 -2.51
N ASP A 55 11.81 15.22 -2.40
CA ASP A 55 11.37 15.74 -1.10
C ASP A 55 10.58 14.69 -0.29
N VAL A 56 9.75 13.89 -0.96
CA VAL A 56 9.07 12.73 -0.31
C VAL A 56 10.09 11.81 0.33
N ILE A 57 11.13 11.41 -0.40
CA ILE A 57 12.20 10.52 0.10
C ILE A 57 12.92 11.17 1.28
N ALA A 58 13.31 12.44 1.15
CA ALA A 58 14.03 13.17 2.19
C ALA A 58 13.19 13.33 3.47
N LYS A 59 11.88 13.58 3.35
CA LYS A 59 10.97 13.71 4.48
C LYS A 59 10.62 12.37 5.09
N ALA A 60 10.44 11.32 4.28
CA ALA A 60 10.23 9.94 4.77
C ALA A 60 11.42 9.47 5.61
N ALA A 61 12.66 9.76 5.20
CA ALA A 61 13.87 9.47 5.97
C ALA A 61 13.91 10.19 7.34
N ARG A 62 13.15 11.26 7.51
CA ARG A 62 12.99 12.02 8.77
C ARG A 62 11.73 11.62 9.55
N GLY A 63 11.03 10.56 9.15
CA GLY A 63 9.88 10.02 9.86
C GLY A 63 8.51 10.46 9.33
N LEU A 64 8.42 11.26 8.24
CA LEU A 64 7.14 11.57 7.63
C LEU A 64 6.46 10.27 7.18
N ARG A 65 5.19 10.10 7.53
CA ARG A 65 4.39 8.94 7.14
C ARG A 65 4.06 8.98 5.64
N VAL A 66 4.23 7.84 4.99
CA VAL A 66 3.92 7.70 3.56
C VAL A 66 3.10 6.44 3.33
N LEU A 67 1.96 6.58 2.68
CA LEU A 67 1.11 5.47 2.24
C LEU A 67 1.12 5.38 0.72
N GLY A 68 1.49 4.23 0.18
CA GLY A 68 1.38 3.93 -1.25
C GLY A 68 0.31 2.88 -1.52
N VAL A 69 -0.66 3.21 -2.37
CA VAL A 69 -1.76 2.29 -2.75
C VAL A 69 -1.63 1.94 -4.22
N CYS A 70 -1.62 0.65 -4.56
CA CYS A 70 -1.54 0.13 -5.93
C CYS A 70 -0.37 0.76 -6.70
N ASN A 71 -0.60 1.66 -7.64
CA ASN A 71 0.45 2.39 -8.35
C ASN A 71 1.38 3.16 -7.39
N GLY A 72 0.84 3.68 -6.28
CA GLY A 72 1.65 4.30 -5.23
C GLY A 72 2.63 3.33 -4.58
N PHE A 73 2.24 2.07 -4.35
CA PHE A 73 3.16 1.04 -3.86
C PHE A 73 4.26 0.72 -4.88
N GLN A 74 3.91 0.63 -6.17
CA GLN A 74 4.88 0.46 -7.25
C GLN A 74 5.89 1.63 -7.27
N ILE A 75 5.43 2.86 -7.10
CA ILE A 75 6.30 4.05 -7.01
C ILE A 75 7.23 3.95 -5.79
N LEU A 76 6.73 3.51 -4.63
CA LEU A 76 7.55 3.37 -3.42
C LEU A 76 8.67 2.33 -3.58
N THR A 77 8.43 1.22 -4.27
CA THR A 77 9.46 0.22 -4.57
C THR A 77 10.48 0.74 -5.59
N GLU A 78 10.03 1.43 -6.64
CA GLU A 78 10.91 2.04 -7.64
C GLU A 78 11.75 3.20 -7.10
N ALA A 79 11.23 3.92 -6.08
CA ALA A 79 11.94 4.99 -5.38
C ALA A 79 12.91 4.49 -4.30
N GLY A 80 12.94 3.17 -4.03
CA GLY A 80 13.77 2.57 -2.99
C GLY A 80 13.30 2.85 -1.56
N LEU A 81 12.08 3.37 -1.39
CA LEU A 81 11.46 3.57 -0.06
C LEU A 81 10.93 2.26 0.54
N LEU A 82 10.62 1.28 -0.30
CA LEU A 82 10.27 -0.09 0.07
C LEU A 82 11.13 -1.07 -0.71
N PRO A 83 11.53 -2.20 -0.12
CA PRO A 83 12.34 -3.21 -0.79
C PRO A 83 11.53 -4.03 -1.79
N GLY A 84 12.22 -4.70 -2.73
CA GLY A 84 11.63 -5.58 -3.73
C GLY A 84 11.10 -4.82 -4.95
N ALA A 85 10.22 -5.47 -5.69
CA ALA A 85 9.63 -4.94 -6.91
C ALA A 85 8.21 -5.48 -7.13
N LEU A 86 7.38 -4.75 -7.84
CA LEU A 86 6.08 -5.22 -8.32
C LEU A 86 6.24 -5.66 -9.78
N MET A 87 5.94 -6.94 -10.02
CA MET A 87 6.04 -7.58 -11.33
C MET A 87 4.64 -7.79 -11.92
N ARG A 88 4.60 -8.16 -13.19
CA ARG A 88 3.37 -8.54 -13.84
C ARG A 88 2.70 -9.71 -13.12
N ASN A 89 1.36 -9.67 -13.01
CA ASN A 89 0.59 -10.78 -12.46
C ASN A 89 0.96 -12.09 -13.15
N GLY A 90 1.11 -13.19 -12.42
CA GLY A 90 1.49 -14.48 -13.02
C GLY A 90 0.50 -14.99 -14.07
N SER A 91 -0.76 -14.56 -14.00
CA SER A 91 -1.77 -14.87 -15.04
C SER A 91 -1.62 -14.03 -16.31
N LEU A 92 -0.76 -13.01 -16.32
CA LEU A 92 -0.60 -11.98 -17.35
C LEU A 92 -1.88 -11.18 -17.65
N LYS A 93 -2.89 -11.30 -16.78
CA LYS A 93 -4.19 -10.63 -16.92
C LYS A 93 -4.35 -9.56 -15.85
N PHE A 94 -5.09 -8.52 -16.20
CA PHE A 94 -5.58 -7.55 -15.22
C PHE A 94 -6.56 -8.23 -14.27
N THR A 95 -6.33 -8.07 -12.97
CA THR A 95 -7.17 -8.64 -11.92
C THR A 95 -7.99 -7.53 -11.27
N CYS A 96 -9.33 -7.63 -11.36
CA CYS A 96 -10.26 -6.73 -10.71
C CYS A 96 -11.30 -7.56 -9.95
N LYS A 97 -11.15 -7.68 -8.63
CA LYS A 97 -12.04 -8.47 -7.77
C LYS A 97 -11.86 -8.11 -6.30
N PHE A 98 -12.76 -8.56 -5.46
CA PHE A 98 -12.54 -8.57 -4.01
C PHE A 98 -11.63 -9.73 -3.61
N VAL A 99 -10.73 -9.46 -2.66
CA VAL A 99 -9.86 -10.44 -2.00
C VAL A 99 -10.02 -10.33 -0.49
N HIS A 100 -9.55 -11.34 0.23
CA HIS A 100 -9.38 -11.25 1.68
C HIS A 100 -7.92 -11.02 2.01
N LEU A 101 -7.70 -10.16 3.00
CA LEU A 101 -6.39 -9.82 3.52
C LEU A 101 -6.34 -10.17 4.99
N LYS A 102 -5.29 -10.84 5.38
CA LYS A 102 -4.92 -11.00 6.79
C LYS A 102 -4.04 -9.84 7.19
N VAL A 103 -4.38 -9.17 8.27
CA VAL A 103 -3.56 -8.12 8.89
C VAL A 103 -2.52 -8.81 9.76
N GLU A 104 -1.29 -8.90 9.28
CA GLU A 104 -0.19 -9.62 9.96
C GLU A 104 0.44 -8.77 11.07
N ASN A 105 0.61 -7.47 10.82
CA ASN A 105 1.21 -6.56 11.79
C ASN A 105 0.22 -5.44 12.14
N THR A 106 -0.17 -5.36 13.42
CA THR A 106 -1.06 -4.33 13.97
C THR A 106 -0.32 -3.32 14.86
N ALA A 107 1.01 -3.40 14.93
CA ALA A 107 1.83 -2.49 15.72
C ALA A 107 2.39 -1.33 14.88
N THR A 108 1.63 -0.85 13.90
CA THR A 108 2.01 0.25 13.02
C THR A 108 1.02 1.40 13.12
N ASP A 109 1.45 2.60 12.75
CA ASP A 109 0.56 3.77 12.64
C ASP A 109 -0.59 3.59 11.64
N PHE A 110 -0.44 2.64 10.71
CA PHE A 110 -1.42 2.35 9.66
C PHE A 110 -2.44 1.27 10.05
N THR A 111 -2.13 0.45 11.06
CA THR A 111 -2.91 -0.77 11.34
C THR A 111 -3.31 -0.96 12.79
N ARG A 112 -2.96 -0.03 13.67
CA ARG A 112 -3.18 -0.14 15.14
C ARG A 112 -4.64 -0.34 15.56
N LEU A 113 -5.59 0.08 14.75
CA LEU A 113 -7.01 -0.07 15.04
C LEU A 113 -7.63 -1.36 14.51
N PHE A 114 -6.87 -2.17 13.77
CA PHE A 114 -7.33 -3.51 13.43
C PHE A 114 -7.17 -4.46 14.62
N PRO A 115 -8.16 -5.34 14.85
CA PRO A 115 -7.94 -6.49 15.74
C PRO A 115 -6.74 -7.32 15.28
N ARG A 116 -6.06 -7.97 16.22
CA ARG A 116 -4.97 -8.89 15.88
C ARG A 116 -5.46 -9.98 14.93
N GLN A 117 -4.73 -10.24 13.86
CA GLN A 117 -5.06 -11.22 12.83
C GLN A 117 -6.44 -10.97 12.16
N ALA A 118 -6.88 -9.73 12.11
CA ALA A 118 -8.11 -9.38 11.42
C ALA A 118 -8.07 -9.86 9.96
N ILE A 119 -9.20 -10.42 9.52
CA ILE A 119 -9.42 -10.75 8.11
C ILE A 119 -10.36 -9.69 7.56
N ILE A 120 -9.88 -8.97 6.57
CA ILE A 120 -10.62 -7.88 5.95
C ILE A 120 -10.86 -8.17 4.46
N ARG A 121 -11.99 -7.73 3.96
CA ARG A 121 -12.29 -7.76 2.53
C ARG A 121 -11.84 -6.46 1.89
N CYS A 122 -11.14 -6.54 0.75
CA CYS A 122 -10.60 -5.36 0.07
C CYS A 122 -10.59 -5.60 -1.45
N PRO A 123 -10.92 -4.61 -2.29
CA PRO A 123 -10.81 -4.76 -3.73
C PRO A 123 -9.37 -4.64 -4.23
N VAL A 124 -9.05 -5.36 -5.30
CA VAL A 124 -7.83 -5.22 -6.10
C VAL A 124 -8.19 -4.85 -7.53
N ALA A 125 -7.35 -4.04 -8.19
CA ALA A 125 -7.49 -3.65 -9.59
C ALA A 125 -6.11 -3.34 -10.19
N HIS A 126 -5.39 -4.38 -10.68
CA HIS A 126 -4.01 -4.23 -11.16
C HIS A 126 -3.60 -5.29 -12.19
N GLY A 127 -2.67 -4.93 -13.06
CA GLY A 127 -1.96 -5.84 -13.98
C GLY A 127 -0.58 -6.27 -13.48
N ASP A 128 0.04 -5.44 -12.64
CA ASP A 128 1.40 -5.60 -12.13
C ASP A 128 1.39 -5.49 -10.59
N GLY A 129 0.85 -6.52 -9.94
CA GLY A 129 0.72 -6.59 -8.47
C GLY A 129 1.51 -7.71 -7.82
N ASN A 130 2.27 -8.48 -8.61
CA ASN A 130 3.07 -9.60 -8.14
C ASN A 130 4.33 -9.09 -7.42
N TYR A 131 4.31 -9.09 -6.08
CA TYR A 131 5.47 -8.72 -5.29
C TYR A 131 6.58 -9.76 -5.40
N PHE A 132 7.79 -9.28 -5.69
CA PHE A 132 9.00 -10.08 -5.81
C PHE A 132 10.15 -9.46 -5.01
N ALA A 133 10.92 -10.31 -4.33
CA ALA A 133 12.18 -9.95 -3.68
C ALA A 133 13.13 -11.15 -3.71
N ASP A 134 14.43 -10.93 -3.54
CA ASP A 134 15.40 -12.00 -3.33
C ASP A 134 15.17 -12.69 -1.96
N SER A 135 15.77 -13.86 -1.79
CA SER A 135 15.56 -14.69 -0.59
C SER A 135 16.04 -14.03 0.70
N GLU A 136 17.10 -13.22 0.64
CA GLU A 136 17.63 -12.51 1.81
C GLU A 136 16.69 -11.38 2.23
N THR A 137 16.23 -10.57 1.28
CA THR A 137 15.23 -9.52 1.51
C THR A 137 13.93 -10.10 2.05
N LEU A 138 13.48 -11.22 1.47
CA LEU A 138 12.26 -11.88 1.91
C LEU A 138 12.39 -12.41 3.34
N ALA A 139 13.52 -13.05 3.69
CA ALA A 139 13.79 -13.53 5.05
C ALA A 139 13.81 -12.38 6.07
N ARG A 140 14.39 -11.23 5.70
CA ARG A 140 14.36 -10.02 6.56
C ARG A 140 12.94 -9.50 6.77
N LEU A 141 12.19 -9.35 5.70
CA LEU A 141 10.79 -8.88 5.80
C LEU A 141 9.96 -9.74 6.73
N GLU A 142 10.11 -11.05 6.64
CA GLU A 142 9.42 -12.02 7.51
C GLU A 142 9.94 -11.95 8.95
N GLY A 143 11.25 -12.00 9.14
CA GLY A 143 11.88 -12.03 10.46
C GLY A 143 11.70 -10.74 11.27
N GLU A 144 11.61 -9.60 10.60
CA GLU A 144 11.40 -8.28 11.21
C GLU A 144 9.91 -7.91 11.34
N GLY A 145 8.99 -8.79 10.89
CA GLY A 145 7.54 -8.52 10.93
C GLY A 145 7.10 -7.36 10.03
N ARG A 146 7.80 -7.14 8.92
CA ARG A 146 7.55 -6.03 8.00
C ARG A 146 6.48 -6.32 6.95
N VAL A 147 5.98 -7.55 6.88
CA VAL A 147 4.79 -7.87 6.10
C VAL A 147 3.56 -7.39 6.88
N VAL A 148 2.84 -6.42 6.32
CA VAL A 148 1.68 -5.79 6.97
C VAL A 148 0.39 -6.50 6.59
N PHE A 149 0.24 -6.85 5.30
CA PHE A 149 -0.94 -7.52 4.76
C PHE A 149 -0.55 -8.71 3.91
N ARG A 150 -1.33 -9.79 4.03
CA ARG A 150 -1.20 -11.00 3.21
C ARG A 150 -2.52 -11.37 2.56
N TYR A 151 -2.49 -11.81 1.30
CA TYR A 151 -3.64 -12.43 0.67
C TYR A 151 -3.96 -13.74 1.38
N CYS A 152 -5.24 -13.95 1.71
CA CYS A 152 -5.72 -15.14 2.37
C CYS A 152 -7.12 -15.53 1.84
N ASN A 153 -7.61 -16.70 2.23
CA ASN A 153 -8.99 -17.08 2.02
C ASN A 153 -9.90 -16.47 3.11
N VAL A 154 -11.21 -16.72 3.02
CA VAL A 154 -12.20 -16.22 3.98
C VAL A 154 -11.97 -16.69 5.42
N ALA A 155 -11.31 -17.84 5.59
CA ALA A 155 -10.95 -18.39 6.90
C ALA A 155 -9.62 -17.82 7.45
N GLY A 156 -8.94 -16.95 6.69
CA GLY A 156 -7.65 -16.36 7.07
C GLY A 156 -6.43 -17.25 6.76
N GLU A 157 -6.65 -18.34 6.01
CA GLU A 157 -5.56 -19.23 5.61
C GLU A 157 -4.83 -18.64 4.39
N VAL A 158 -3.52 -18.60 4.47
CA VAL A 158 -2.63 -18.13 3.38
C VAL A 158 -2.39 -19.31 2.45
N THR A 159 -3.11 -19.32 1.32
CA THR A 159 -3.02 -20.40 0.32
C THR A 159 -2.68 -19.86 -1.06
N PRO A 160 -2.10 -20.67 -1.96
CA PRO A 160 -1.83 -20.25 -3.34
C PRO A 160 -3.08 -19.78 -4.08
N GLU A 161 -4.26 -20.41 -3.83
CA GLU A 161 -5.53 -20.10 -4.48
C GLU A 161 -6.08 -18.72 -4.06
N ALA A 162 -5.75 -18.28 -2.84
CA ALA A 162 -6.13 -16.96 -2.34
C ALA A 162 -5.29 -15.83 -2.95
N ASN A 163 -4.14 -16.16 -3.56
CA ASN A 163 -3.21 -15.21 -4.15
C ASN A 163 -3.67 -14.77 -5.55
N PRO A 164 -4.06 -13.49 -5.74
CA PRO A 164 -4.63 -13.05 -7.01
C PRO A 164 -3.59 -12.79 -8.11
N ASN A 165 -2.29 -12.72 -7.76
CA ASN A 165 -1.26 -12.16 -8.64
C ASN A 165 0.09 -12.88 -8.56
N THR A 166 0.19 -13.97 -7.79
CA THR A 166 1.41 -14.77 -7.53
C THR A 166 2.51 -14.05 -6.73
N SER A 167 2.15 -13.06 -5.92
CA SER A 167 3.09 -12.43 -4.98
C SER A 167 3.79 -13.46 -4.10
N LEU A 168 5.09 -13.32 -3.91
CA LEU A 168 5.84 -14.17 -2.98
C LEU A 168 5.21 -14.12 -1.58
N ASN A 169 5.10 -15.29 -0.94
CA ASN A 169 4.49 -15.47 0.38
C ASN A 169 3.11 -14.80 0.53
N ASN A 170 2.35 -14.67 -0.56
CA ASN A 170 1.06 -13.97 -0.59
C ASN A 170 1.14 -12.51 -0.09
N ILE A 171 2.30 -11.86 -0.14
CA ILE A 171 2.47 -10.49 0.33
C ILE A 171 1.57 -9.56 -0.48
N ALA A 172 0.65 -8.88 0.22
CA ALA A 172 -0.26 -7.88 -0.35
C ALA A 172 0.18 -6.45 0.00
N GLY A 173 0.95 -6.28 1.06
CA GLY A 173 1.52 -5.02 1.50
C GLY A 173 2.58 -5.19 2.56
N LEU A 174 3.52 -4.26 2.60
CA LEU A 174 4.67 -4.27 3.50
C LEU A 174 5.06 -2.85 3.94
N MET A 175 5.95 -2.76 4.92
CA MET A 175 6.50 -1.51 5.42
C MET A 175 8.02 -1.45 5.35
N ASN A 176 8.57 -0.24 5.42
CA ASN A 176 10.01 -0.02 5.57
C ASN A 176 10.51 -0.37 6.99
N GLU A 177 11.80 -0.25 7.22
CA GLU A 177 12.44 -0.60 8.51
C GLU A 177 11.94 0.26 9.68
N THR A 178 11.67 1.51 9.43
CA THR A 178 11.21 2.46 10.47
C THR A 178 9.69 2.45 10.68
N GLY A 179 8.93 1.73 9.84
CA GLY A 179 7.48 1.57 9.95
C GLY A 179 6.65 2.77 9.51
N ASN A 180 7.29 3.83 9.03
CA ASN A 180 6.60 5.05 8.60
C ASN A 180 6.22 5.09 7.11
N VAL A 181 6.68 4.13 6.31
CA VAL A 181 6.30 3.98 4.90
C VAL A 181 5.62 2.63 4.72
N VAL A 182 4.38 2.64 4.25
CA VAL A 182 3.61 1.42 3.95
C VAL A 182 3.13 1.45 2.51
N GLY A 183 3.28 0.33 1.82
CA GLY A 183 2.73 0.10 0.48
C GLY A 183 1.85 -1.13 0.44
N LEU A 184 0.73 -1.06 -0.28
CA LEU A 184 -0.15 -2.20 -0.51
C LEU A 184 -0.78 -2.15 -1.91
N MET A 185 -0.99 -3.33 -2.52
CA MET A 185 -1.63 -3.43 -3.85
C MET A 185 -3.16 -3.31 -3.83
N PRO A 186 -3.87 -3.80 -2.80
CA PRO A 186 -5.31 -3.58 -2.67
C PRO A 186 -5.67 -2.10 -2.50
N HIS A 187 -6.95 -1.78 -2.78
CA HIS A 187 -7.51 -0.43 -2.73
C HIS A 187 -8.42 -0.24 -1.50
N PRO A 188 -7.86 0.02 -0.31
CA PRO A 188 -8.65 0.18 0.92
C PRO A 188 -9.61 1.37 0.85
N GLU A 189 -9.28 2.41 0.10
CA GLU A 189 -10.11 3.61 -0.07
C GLU A 189 -11.47 3.33 -0.73
N ASN A 190 -11.60 2.19 -1.38
CA ASN A 190 -12.82 1.77 -2.06
C ASN A 190 -13.65 0.79 -1.21
N PHE A 191 -13.36 0.65 0.10
CA PHE A 191 -14.11 -0.24 1.00
C PHE A 191 -14.14 0.29 2.44
N ILE A 192 -14.61 1.55 2.60
CA ILE A 192 -14.62 2.31 3.86
C ILE A 192 -16.01 2.64 4.40
N GLU A 193 -17.07 2.38 3.63
CA GLU A 193 -18.44 2.74 3.99
C GLU A 193 -19.45 1.76 3.39
N PRO A 194 -20.67 1.63 3.98
CA PRO A 194 -21.68 0.67 3.52
C PRO A 194 -22.06 0.80 2.02
N LEU A 195 -21.99 1.99 1.45
CA LEU A 195 -22.23 2.21 0.02
C LEU A 195 -21.25 1.46 -0.89
N HIS A 196 -20.06 1.13 -0.38
CA HIS A 196 -19.08 0.29 -1.07
C HIS A 196 -19.35 -1.22 -0.93
N GLY A 197 -20.39 -1.61 -0.19
CA GLY A 197 -20.69 -2.99 0.14
C GLY A 197 -20.00 -3.51 1.40
N GLY A 198 -19.35 -2.63 2.17
CA GLY A 198 -18.67 -2.91 3.44
C GLY A 198 -17.72 -1.77 3.85
N SER A 199 -17.15 -1.89 5.03
CA SER A 199 -16.27 -0.87 5.61
C SER A 199 -15.02 -1.45 6.27
N ASP A 200 -14.62 -2.66 5.90
CA ASP A 200 -13.53 -3.41 6.54
C ASP A 200 -12.19 -2.66 6.50
N CYS A 201 -11.98 -1.83 5.49
CA CYS A 201 -10.74 -1.06 5.33
C CYS A 201 -10.74 0.30 6.05
N ARG A 202 -11.86 0.70 6.68
CA ARG A 202 -11.98 1.96 7.40
C ARG A 202 -10.96 2.11 8.53
N PRO A 203 -10.65 1.07 9.34
CA PRO A 203 -9.68 1.18 10.41
C PRO A 203 -8.26 1.56 9.94
N LEU A 204 -7.87 1.30 8.68
CA LEU A 204 -6.58 1.76 8.15
C LEU A 204 -6.50 3.29 8.17
N PHE A 205 -7.53 3.94 7.68
CA PHE A 205 -7.59 5.40 7.65
C PHE A 205 -7.76 5.99 9.06
N GLU A 206 -8.55 5.38 9.92
CA GLU A 206 -8.72 5.80 11.31
C GLU A 206 -7.42 5.66 12.12
N SER A 207 -6.61 4.65 11.85
CA SER A 207 -5.29 4.46 12.48
C SER A 207 -4.34 5.63 12.21
N LEU A 208 -4.36 6.15 10.99
CA LEU A 208 -3.51 7.26 10.57
C LEU A 208 -3.76 8.57 11.32
N LEU A 209 -4.98 8.78 11.85
CA LEU A 209 -5.34 9.96 12.65
C LEU A 209 -4.81 9.93 14.07
N GLN A 210 -4.88 8.76 14.70
CA GLN A 210 -4.50 8.63 16.09
C GLN A 210 -2.98 8.65 16.28
N ALA A 211 -2.25 8.71 15.18
CA ALA A 211 -0.79 8.79 15.17
C ALA A 211 -0.25 10.24 15.06
N ALA A 212 -1.16 11.23 14.96
CA ALA A 212 -0.81 12.66 14.88
C ALA A 212 -0.67 13.30 16.25
#